data_cc0816f582d897942ef20a70755c9ab6
#
_entry.id   cc0816f582d897942ef20a70755c9ab6
#
_cell.length_a   1.000
_cell.length_b   1.000
_cell.length_c   1.000
_cell.angle_alpha   90.00
_cell.angle_beta   90.00
_cell.angle_gamma   90.00
#
_symmetry.space_group_name_H-M   'P 1'
#
loop_
_entity.id
_entity.type
_entity.pdbx_description
1 polymer ?
#
loop_
_entity_poly.entity_id
_entity_poly.type
_entity_poly.pdbx_seq_one_letter_code
_entity_poly.pdbx_strand_id
1 'polypeptide(L)'
;ISGVHGEWVYPLWPNHSMQGSPMTPYIYDSRPTIKDIEKGLKYWYDLGRDERKRKGMIGREWAIKNGFTKEGMCNAVIDSFEGLFKSCKPIESFEVINTSLPKPIYPTGVLV
;
A
#
# COMPACT_ATOMS: atom_id res chain seq x y z
N ILE A 1 -2.19 14.47 4.83
CA ILE A 1 -3.17 13.74 4.02
C ILE A 1 -4.55 14.23 4.44
N SER A 2 -5.06 15.26 3.79
CA SER A 2 -6.44 15.72 3.95
C SER A 2 -7.37 14.78 3.17
N GLY A 3 -7.55 13.57 3.68
CA GLY A 3 -8.55 12.66 3.13
C GLY A 3 -9.94 13.18 3.47
N VAL A 4 -10.76 13.46 2.47
CA VAL A 4 -12.19 13.65 2.67
C VAL A 4 -12.76 12.30 3.07
N HIS A 5 -13.04 12.13 4.35
CA HIS A 5 -13.65 10.91 4.87
C HIS A 5 -15.14 10.92 4.56
N GLY A 6 -15.68 9.81 4.06
CA GLY A 6 -17.11 9.65 3.91
C GLY A 6 -17.81 9.53 5.27
N GLU A 7 -19.12 9.74 5.30
CA GLU A 7 -19.95 9.64 6.52
C GLU A 7 -19.92 8.24 7.17
N TRP A 8 -19.49 7.22 6.43
CA TRP A 8 -19.38 5.83 6.87
C TRP A 8 -18.06 5.48 7.54
N VAL A 9 -17.15 6.46 7.72
CA VAL A 9 -15.83 6.26 8.31
C VAL A 9 -15.67 7.14 9.53
N TYR A 10 -15.14 6.59 10.60
CA TYR A 10 -14.63 7.37 11.73
C TYR A 10 -13.10 7.35 11.66
N PRO A 11 -12.44 8.49 11.40
CA PRO A 11 -10.98 8.52 11.25
C PRO A 11 -10.30 8.32 12.60
N LEU A 12 -9.39 7.37 12.67
CA LEU A 12 -8.46 7.23 13.79
C LEU A 12 -7.16 7.92 13.37
N TRP A 13 -6.87 9.06 14.00
CA TRP A 13 -5.65 9.79 13.68
C TRP A 13 -4.42 9.07 14.21
N PRO A 14 -3.40 8.87 13.38
CA PRO A 14 -2.21 8.16 13.79
C PRO A 14 -1.42 9.00 14.81
N ASN A 15 -0.96 8.33 15.85
CA ASN A 15 0.12 8.82 16.65
C ASN A 15 1.43 8.26 16.11
N HIS A 16 2.35 9.11 15.68
CA HIS A 16 3.63 8.67 15.14
C HIS A 16 4.49 8.14 16.29
N SER A 17 4.54 6.83 16.42
CA SER A 17 5.47 6.17 17.32
C SER A 17 6.62 5.58 16.54
N MET A 18 7.83 5.80 17.02
CA MET A 18 9.00 5.15 16.46
C MET A 18 9.02 3.70 16.94
N GLN A 19 9.02 2.78 15.98
CA GLN A 19 9.25 1.37 16.22
C GLN A 19 10.55 0.97 15.56
N GLY A 20 11.35 0.23 16.29
CA GLY A 20 12.56 -0.32 15.75
C GLY A 20 12.78 -1.72 16.30
N SER A 21 13.25 -2.60 15.46
CA SER A 21 13.94 -3.82 15.87
C SER A 21 15.44 -3.64 15.58
N PRO A 22 16.33 -4.41 16.17
CA PRO A 22 17.77 -4.36 15.84
C PRO A 22 18.05 -4.52 14.34
N MET A 23 17.17 -5.22 13.63
CA MET A 23 17.29 -5.46 12.19
C MET A 23 16.73 -4.31 11.33
N THR A 24 15.77 -3.53 11.86
CA THR A 24 15.11 -2.42 11.17
C THR A 24 14.94 -1.24 12.13
N PRO A 25 16.02 -0.52 12.45
CA PRO A 25 15.95 0.63 13.31
C PRO A 25 15.25 1.80 12.62
N TYR A 26 14.60 2.67 13.40
CA TYR A 26 13.99 3.92 12.94
C TYR A 26 12.78 3.79 11.99
N ILE A 27 12.00 2.73 12.11
CA ILE A 27 10.70 2.67 11.41
C ILE A 27 9.68 3.49 12.21
N TYR A 28 9.09 4.49 11.53
CA TYR A 28 7.95 5.23 12.06
C TYR A 28 6.68 4.49 11.65
N ASP A 29 5.93 4.05 12.64
CA ASP A 29 4.65 3.40 12.43
C ASP A 29 3.51 4.28 12.95
N SER A 30 2.42 4.32 12.20
CA SER A 30 1.23 5.08 12.55
C SER A 30 0.29 4.20 13.35
N ARG A 31 0.27 4.39 14.67
CA ARG A 31 -0.60 3.61 15.55
C ARG A 31 -1.67 4.49 16.19
N PRO A 32 -2.93 4.07 16.14
CA PRO A 32 -3.96 4.72 16.95
C PRO A 32 -3.74 4.42 18.42
N THR A 33 -4.04 5.39 19.29
CA THR A 33 -4.01 5.15 20.72
C THR A 33 -5.26 4.39 21.16
N ILE A 34 -5.18 3.68 22.31
CA ILE A 34 -6.34 2.99 22.90
C ILE A 34 -7.51 3.95 23.10
N LYS A 35 -7.21 5.18 23.55
CA LYS A 35 -8.23 6.23 23.72
C LYS A 35 -8.92 6.65 22.43
N ASP A 36 -8.22 6.67 21.32
CA ASP A 36 -8.82 7.02 20.02
C ASP A 36 -9.68 5.87 19.50
N ILE A 37 -9.26 4.63 19.72
CA ILE A 37 -10.06 3.44 19.41
C ILE A 37 -11.34 3.45 20.27
N GLU A 38 -11.24 3.72 21.56
CA GLU A 38 -12.38 3.83 22.47
C GLU A 38 -13.39 4.89 21.99
N LYS A 39 -12.91 6.08 21.63
CA LYS A 39 -13.75 7.16 21.09
C LYS A 39 -14.46 6.72 19.81
N GLY A 40 -13.75 6.06 18.90
CA GLY A 40 -14.32 5.55 17.64
C GLY A 40 -15.41 4.52 17.89
N LEU A 41 -15.17 3.57 18.78
CA LEU A 41 -16.15 2.56 19.16
C LEU A 41 -17.38 3.18 19.83
N LYS A 42 -17.15 4.12 20.77
CA LYS A 42 -18.23 4.85 21.42
C LYS A 42 -19.06 5.66 20.45
N TYR A 43 -18.44 6.37 19.51
CA TYR A 43 -19.14 7.09 18.46
C TYR A 43 -20.11 6.18 17.69
N TRP A 44 -19.65 5.01 17.24
CA TRP A 44 -20.49 4.07 16.51
C TRP A 44 -21.57 3.44 17.38
N TYR A 45 -21.30 3.22 18.67
CA TYR A 45 -22.28 2.72 19.62
C TYR A 45 -23.40 3.73 19.85
N ASP A 46 -23.06 5.00 20.08
CA ASP A 46 -23.99 6.07 20.43
C ASP A 46 -24.90 6.46 19.25
N LEU A 47 -24.49 6.22 17.99
CA LEU A 47 -25.30 6.46 16.81
C LEU A 47 -26.58 5.62 16.74
N GLY A 48 -26.67 4.53 17.45
CA GLY A 48 -27.77 3.60 17.37
C GLY A 48 -27.76 2.73 16.10
N ARG A 49 -28.66 1.73 16.08
CA ARG A 49 -28.66 0.69 15.04
C ARG A 49 -29.02 1.21 13.66
N ASP A 50 -30.04 2.05 13.57
CA ASP A 50 -30.59 2.47 12.28
C ASP A 50 -29.64 3.41 11.56
N GLU A 51 -29.02 4.33 12.29
CA GLU A 51 -28.07 5.27 11.72
C GLU A 51 -26.76 4.56 11.29
N ARG A 52 -26.30 3.57 12.07
CA ARG A 52 -25.18 2.71 11.65
C ARG A 52 -25.49 1.96 10.35
N LYS A 53 -26.72 1.43 10.24
CA LYS A 53 -27.15 0.73 9.02
C LYS A 53 -27.19 1.68 7.83
N ARG A 54 -27.76 2.87 8.00
CA ARG A 54 -27.82 3.91 6.94
C ARG A 54 -26.40 4.25 6.44
N LYS A 55 -25.51 4.59 7.35
CA LYS A 55 -24.11 4.92 7.02
C LYS A 55 -23.38 3.74 6.37
N GLY A 56 -23.59 2.54 6.88
CA GLY A 56 -23.00 1.33 6.29
C GLY A 56 -23.45 1.08 4.85
N MET A 57 -24.73 1.35 4.55
CA MET A 57 -25.22 1.24 3.17
C MET A 57 -24.59 2.26 2.23
N ILE A 58 -24.40 3.49 2.67
CA ILE A 58 -23.67 4.52 1.89
C ILE A 58 -22.25 4.06 1.60
N GLY A 59 -21.55 3.54 2.59
CA GLY A 59 -20.19 3.00 2.41
C GLY A 59 -20.15 1.82 1.44
N ARG A 60 -21.16 0.93 1.51
CA ARG A 60 -21.28 -0.20 0.57
C ARG A 60 -21.49 0.29 -0.88
N GLU A 61 -22.39 1.24 -1.07
CA GLU A 61 -22.64 1.82 -2.41
C GLU A 61 -21.40 2.50 -2.97
N TRP A 62 -20.69 3.24 -2.13
CA TRP A 62 -19.42 3.86 -2.52
C TRP A 62 -18.38 2.80 -2.93
N ALA A 63 -18.25 1.73 -2.18
CA ALA A 63 -17.33 0.64 -2.50
C ALA A 63 -17.65 -0.03 -3.84
N ILE A 64 -18.93 -0.31 -4.08
CA ILE A 64 -19.39 -0.88 -5.36
C ILE A 64 -19.10 0.08 -6.52
N LYS A 65 -19.46 1.36 -6.36
CA LYS A 65 -19.24 2.39 -7.38
C LYS A 65 -17.78 2.59 -7.75
N ASN A 66 -16.87 2.41 -6.78
CA ASN A 66 -15.44 2.56 -6.99
C ASN A 66 -14.71 1.25 -7.32
N GLY A 67 -15.44 0.19 -7.65
CA GLY A 67 -14.86 -1.07 -8.10
C GLY A 67 -14.23 -1.93 -7.00
N PHE A 68 -14.51 -1.65 -5.72
CA PHE A 68 -14.07 -2.47 -4.59
C PHE A 68 -14.94 -3.72 -4.42
N THR A 69 -15.21 -4.38 -5.54
CA THR A 69 -15.85 -5.70 -5.58
C THR A 69 -14.87 -6.72 -6.14
N LYS A 70 -15.18 -8.00 -5.97
CA LYS A 70 -14.36 -9.07 -6.55
C LYS A 70 -14.18 -8.89 -8.06
N GLU A 71 -15.28 -8.64 -8.75
CA GLU A 71 -15.29 -8.43 -10.20
C GLU A 71 -14.53 -7.16 -10.60
N GLY A 72 -14.72 -6.08 -9.87
CA GLY A 72 -14.02 -4.80 -10.11
C GLY A 72 -12.52 -4.95 -9.94
N MET A 73 -12.08 -5.63 -8.89
CA MET A 73 -10.65 -5.89 -8.66
C MET A 73 -10.06 -6.82 -9.73
N CYS A 74 -10.76 -7.89 -10.11
CA CYS A 74 -10.30 -8.78 -11.16
C CYS A 74 -10.14 -8.04 -12.50
N ASN A 75 -11.12 -7.21 -12.86
CA ASN A 75 -11.06 -6.43 -14.09
C ASN A 75 -9.91 -5.42 -14.06
N ALA A 76 -9.71 -4.71 -12.94
CA ALA A 76 -8.60 -3.77 -12.79
C ALA A 76 -7.23 -4.44 -12.92
N VAL A 77 -7.09 -5.67 -12.41
CA VAL A 77 -5.85 -6.46 -12.57
C VAL A 77 -5.66 -6.86 -14.03
N ILE A 78 -6.70 -7.37 -14.70
CA ILE A 78 -6.65 -7.75 -16.11
C ILE A 78 -6.28 -6.54 -16.98
N ASP A 79 -6.97 -5.42 -16.80
CA ASP A 79 -6.71 -4.18 -17.55
C ASP A 79 -5.28 -3.68 -17.33
N SER A 80 -4.77 -3.80 -16.10
CA SER A 80 -3.39 -3.43 -15.76
C SER A 80 -2.38 -4.32 -16.49
N PHE A 81 -2.60 -5.63 -16.54
CA PHE A 81 -1.74 -6.54 -17.29
C PHE A 81 -1.81 -6.29 -18.79
N GLU A 82 -2.99 -6.10 -19.36
CA GLU A 82 -3.13 -5.77 -20.78
C GLU A 82 -2.44 -4.45 -21.13
N GLY A 83 -2.55 -3.44 -20.26
CA GLY A 83 -1.82 -2.18 -20.40
C GLY A 83 -0.31 -2.38 -20.36
N LEU A 84 0.16 -3.22 -19.43
CA LEU A 84 1.59 -3.54 -19.29
C LEU A 84 2.12 -4.22 -20.55
N PHE A 85 1.43 -5.23 -21.09
CA PHE A 85 1.84 -5.93 -22.31
C PHE A 85 1.89 -5.01 -23.52
N LYS A 86 1.03 -4.01 -23.61
CA LYS A 86 1.05 -3.02 -24.70
C LYS A 86 2.21 -2.02 -24.56
N SER A 87 2.62 -1.71 -23.33
CA SER A 87 3.65 -0.69 -23.04
C SER A 87 5.03 -1.29 -22.79
N CYS A 88 5.11 -2.55 -22.41
CA CYS A 88 6.36 -3.22 -22.08
C CYS A 88 7.17 -3.47 -23.36
N LYS A 89 8.31 -2.80 -23.48
CA LYS A 89 9.30 -3.17 -24.49
C LYS A 89 10.06 -4.39 -23.97
N PRO A 90 10.28 -5.42 -24.81
CA PRO A 90 11.12 -6.54 -24.39
C PRO A 90 12.50 -5.97 -24.02
N ILE A 91 13.00 -6.38 -22.85
CA ILE A 91 14.38 -6.08 -22.47
C ILE A 91 15.25 -6.77 -23.51
N GLU A 92 16.03 -6.00 -24.23
CA GLU A 92 17.02 -6.56 -25.17
C GLU A 92 17.87 -7.58 -24.41
N SER A 93 18.05 -8.74 -25.03
CA SER A 93 18.72 -9.87 -24.43
C SER A 93 20.01 -9.48 -23.72
N PHE A 94 20.21 -10.01 -22.52
CA PHE A 94 21.47 -9.89 -21.83
C PHE A 94 22.59 -10.39 -22.74
N GLU A 95 23.61 -9.57 -22.94
CA GLU A 95 24.81 -10.02 -23.61
C GLU A 95 25.48 -11.08 -22.74
N VAL A 96 25.56 -12.31 -23.24
CA VAL A 96 26.20 -13.40 -22.53
C VAL A 96 27.71 -13.12 -22.56
N ILE A 97 28.24 -12.66 -21.44
CA ILE A 97 29.69 -12.49 -21.31
C ILE A 97 30.33 -13.87 -21.37
N ASN A 98 31.10 -14.10 -22.41
CA ASN A 98 31.87 -15.35 -22.54
C ASN A 98 32.98 -15.36 -21.49
N THR A 99 32.79 -16.12 -20.43
CA THR A 99 33.76 -16.24 -19.33
C THR A 99 35.01 -16.99 -19.70
N SER A 100 35.11 -17.60 -20.90
CA SER A 100 36.33 -18.22 -21.42
C SER A 100 37.35 -17.22 -21.98
N LEU A 101 36.98 -15.94 -22.09
CA LEU A 101 37.96 -14.90 -22.39
C LEU A 101 38.94 -14.74 -21.22
N PRO A 102 40.23 -14.55 -21.51
CA PRO A 102 41.20 -14.35 -20.45
C PRO A 102 40.80 -13.17 -19.57
N LYS A 103 40.85 -13.38 -18.25
CA LYS A 103 40.52 -12.32 -17.30
C LYS A 103 41.38 -11.09 -17.60
N PRO A 104 40.77 -9.87 -17.67
CA PRO A 104 41.58 -8.67 -17.83
C PRO A 104 42.59 -8.58 -16.68
N ILE A 105 43.85 -8.46 -17.02
CA ILE A 105 44.91 -8.24 -16.03
C ILE A 105 44.71 -6.79 -15.55
N TYR A 106 44.08 -6.64 -14.40
CA TYR A 106 44.03 -5.34 -13.74
C TYR A 106 45.49 -4.99 -13.33
N PRO A 107 45.97 -3.82 -13.73
CA PRO A 107 47.26 -3.37 -13.21
C PRO A 107 47.15 -3.33 -11.69
N THR A 108 47.98 -4.07 -11.00
CA THR A 108 48.11 -4.01 -9.56
C THR A 108 48.54 -2.59 -9.21
N GLY A 109 47.57 -1.73 -8.95
CA GLY A 109 47.81 -0.38 -8.46
C GLY A 109 48.53 -0.48 -7.13
N VAL A 110 49.73 0.01 -7.09
CA VAL A 110 50.48 0.23 -5.84
C VAL A 110 49.63 1.24 -5.05
N LEU A 111 49.05 0.78 -3.94
CA LEU A 111 48.50 1.69 -2.94
C LEU A 111 49.68 2.43 -2.32
N VAL A 112 49.83 3.70 -2.62
CA VAL A 112 50.69 4.65 -1.92
C VAL A 112 49.92 5.25 -0.77
#